data_8129d3b9d417d61579f8b989190b9f41
#
_entry.id   8129d3b9d417d61579f8b989190b9f41
#
_cell.length_a   1.000
_cell.length_b   1.000
_cell.length_c   1.000
_cell.angle_alpha   90.00
_cell.angle_beta   90.00
_cell.angle_gamma   90.00
#
_symmetry.space_group_name_H-M   'P 1'
#
loop_
_entity.id
_entity.type
_entity.pdbx_description
1 polymer ?
#
loop_
_entity_poly.entity_id
_entity_poly.type
_entity_poly.pdbx_seq_one_letter_code
_entity_poly.pdbx_strand_id
1 'polypeptide(L)'
;MDGLVGSEMCIRDRLTTAYDISTATLNNTLVIHDTTLDGTGDAMIPAQVVFNNDGTKMFIANHSNNNDDYINYFDLSTPFDISTATIDNRLSLDSTGADERRLNSIAFNNDGTRLFAAGVNRDSKAEDRIHEFTLDTPFDLSSGVTHVNTEDMSSYHNYIDGVTFNYNGTKMYTIDHQSNQISQFKLTTPYDVSTLSLEGTFDVSS
;
A
#
# COMPACT_ATOMS: atom_id res chain seq x y z
N MET A 1 -27.15 -21.09 3.57
CA MET A 1 -26.01 -20.25 4.03
C MET A 1 -25.13 -20.09 2.81
N ASP A 2 -25.42 -19.09 2.01
CA ASP A 2 -24.61 -18.78 0.84
C ASP A 2 -23.37 -18.06 1.35
N GLY A 3 -22.22 -18.72 1.18
CA GLY A 3 -20.93 -18.15 1.54
C GLY A 3 -20.68 -16.89 0.70
N LEU A 4 -20.47 -15.77 1.34
CA LEU A 4 -19.95 -14.55 0.74
C LEU A 4 -18.54 -14.84 0.19
N VAL A 5 -18.49 -15.27 -1.06
CA VAL A 5 -17.23 -15.36 -1.82
C VAL A 5 -17.06 -14.02 -2.51
N GLY A 6 -16.07 -13.24 -2.07
CA GLY A 6 -15.60 -12.05 -2.80
C GLY A 6 -16.14 -10.71 -2.34
N SER A 7 -16.59 -10.54 -1.08
CA SER A 7 -16.80 -9.20 -0.54
C SER A 7 -15.58 -8.81 0.31
N GLU A 8 -14.74 -7.95 -0.22
CA GLU A 8 -13.61 -7.38 0.51
C GLU A 8 -14.11 -6.33 1.50
N MET A 9 -13.55 -6.33 2.70
CA MET A 9 -14.08 -5.56 3.82
C MET A 9 -12.94 -4.89 4.59
N CYS A 10 -13.01 -3.57 4.73
CA CYS A 10 -12.21 -2.84 5.71
C CYS A 10 -12.85 -2.90 7.07
N ILE A 11 -12.09 -3.26 8.10
CA ILE A 11 -12.53 -3.37 9.49
C ILE A 11 -11.82 -2.31 10.31
N ARG A 12 -12.59 -1.57 11.10
CA ARG A 12 -12.07 -0.66 12.12
C ARG A 12 -12.39 -1.21 13.50
N ASP A 13 -11.35 -1.47 14.28
CA ASP A 13 -11.47 -1.81 15.68
C ASP A 13 -11.14 -0.62 16.58
N ARG A 14 -11.79 -0.55 17.73
CA ARG A 14 -11.49 0.42 18.76
C ARG A 14 -10.75 -0.26 19.90
N LEU A 15 -9.60 0.31 20.24
CA LEU A 15 -8.85 -0.11 21.45
C LEU A 15 -9.33 0.72 22.65
N THR A 16 -9.71 0.07 23.74
CA THR A 16 -10.01 0.77 24.99
C THR A 16 -8.74 1.16 25.73
N THR A 17 -7.64 0.45 25.47
CA THR A 17 -6.28 0.81 25.91
C THR A 17 -5.41 1.02 24.70
N ALA A 18 -4.76 2.18 24.60
CA ALA A 18 -3.92 2.52 23.47
C ALA A 18 -2.81 1.47 23.26
N TYR A 19 -2.64 1.01 22.02
CA TYR A 19 -1.68 -0.01 21.58
C TYR A 19 -1.86 -1.42 22.21
N ASP A 20 -2.94 -1.67 22.94
CA ASP A 20 -3.26 -3.00 23.48
C ASP A 20 -4.33 -3.67 22.62
N ILE A 21 -3.87 -4.53 21.69
CA ILE A 21 -4.75 -5.23 20.75
C ILE A 21 -5.71 -6.22 21.45
N SER A 22 -5.42 -6.66 22.67
CA SER A 22 -6.34 -7.51 23.44
C SER A 22 -7.62 -6.79 23.83
N THR A 23 -7.62 -5.45 23.77
CA THR A 23 -8.77 -4.59 24.07
C THR A 23 -9.53 -4.17 22.80
N ALA A 24 -9.20 -4.75 21.65
CA ALA A 24 -9.87 -4.45 20.39
C ALA A 24 -11.33 -4.86 20.42
N THR A 25 -12.20 -3.96 19.99
CA THR A 25 -13.60 -4.25 19.75
C THR A 25 -13.99 -3.75 18.38
N LEU A 26 -14.69 -4.58 17.59
CA LEU A 26 -15.20 -4.19 16.29
C LEU A 26 -16.07 -2.93 16.44
N ASN A 27 -15.66 -1.87 15.77
CA ASN A 27 -16.41 -0.61 15.80
C ASN A 27 -17.20 -0.41 14.50
N ASN A 28 -16.55 -0.56 13.36
CA ASN A 28 -17.16 -0.37 12.05
C ASN A 28 -16.58 -1.32 11.01
N THR A 29 -17.37 -1.58 9.98
CA THR A 29 -16.96 -2.29 8.77
C THR A 29 -17.31 -1.44 7.55
N LEU A 30 -16.39 -1.36 6.60
CA LEU A 30 -16.62 -0.78 5.28
C LEU A 30 -16.49 -1.90 4.24
N VAL A 31 -17.57 -2.16 3.52
CA VAL A 31 -17.54 -3.09 2.40
C VAL A 31 -17.07 -2.31 1.17
N ILE A 32 -15.92 -2.70 0.63
CA ILE A 32 -15.30 -2.06 -0.54
C ILE A 32 -15.54 -2.84 -1.83
N HIS A 33 -16.48 -3.78 -1.80
CA HIS A 33 -16.93 -4.48 -3.00
C HIS A 33 -17.81 -3.55 -3.82
N ASP A 34 -17.24 -2.94 -4.82
CA ASP A 34 -18.05 -2.18 -5.77
C ASP A 34 -17.58 -2.42 -7.20
N THR A 35 -18.36 -3.23 -7.92
CA THR A 35 -18.25 -3.38 -9.37
C THR A 35 -18.56 -2.07 -10.13
N THR A 36 -19.04 -1.03 -9.43
CA THR A 36 -19.32 0.29 -10.02
C THR A 36 -18.12 1.22 -9.96
N LEU A 37 -17.14 0.95 -9.05
CA LEU A 37 -15.98 1.82 -8.86
C LEU A 37 -14.92 1.64 -9.95
N ASP A 38 -14.86 0.47 -10.56
CA ASP A 38 -13.86 0.20 -11.61
C ASP A 38 -14.45 0.14 -13.03
N GLY A 39 -15.76 -0.01 -13.17
CA GLY A 39 -16.42 -0.11 -14.48
C GLY A 39 -16.06 -1.39 -15.26
N THR A 40 -15.23 -2.27 -14.70
CA THR A 40 -14.72 -3.49 -15.38
C THR A 40 -15.39 -4.75 -14.86
N GLY A 41 -16.01 -4.71 -13.69
CA GLY A 41 -16.64 -5.88 -13.05
C GLY A 41 -15.65 -6.85 -12.42
N ASP A 42 -14.39 -6.46 -12.28
CA ASP A 42 -13.34 -7.29 -11.68
C ASP A 42 -13.36 -7.24 -10.15
N ALA A 43 -13.08 -8.39 -9.54
CA ALA A 43 -12.95 -8.45 -8.09
C ALA A 43 -11.69 -7.69 -7.65
N MET A 44 -11.88 -6.62 -6.89
CA MET A 44 -10.78 -5.96 -6.18
C MET A 44 -10.26 -6.89 -5.08
N ILE A 45 -8.96 -7.00 -4.96
CA ILE A 45 -8.30 -7.75 -3.90
C ILE A 45 -7.46 -6.75 -3.09
N PRO A 46 -8.02 -6.18 -2.00
CA PRO A 46 -7.27 -5.24 -1.17
C PRO A 46 -6.12 -5.94 -0.48
N ALA A 47 -4.95 -5.34 -0.56
CA ALA A 47 -3.73 -5.85 0.05
C ALA A 47 -3.35 -5.06 1.29
N GLN A 48 -3.56 -3.74 1.28
CA GLN A 48 -3.19 -2.87 2.39
C GLN A 48 -4.08 -1.64 2.48
N VAL A 49 -4.30 -1.16 3.70
CA VAL A 49 -4.93 0.13 3.99
C VAL A 49 -3.92 1.07 4.65
N VAL A 50 -3.89 2.33 4.21
CA VAL A 50 -3.06 3.39 4.77
C VAL A 50 -3.89 4.65 4.94
N PHE A 51 -3.60 5.43 5.99
CA PHE A 51 -4.23 6.74 6.22
C PHE A 51 -3.18 7.84 6.08
N ASN A 52 -3.63 9.04 5.73
CA ASN A 52 -2.80 10.23 5.92
C ASN A 52 -2.65 10.58 7.40
N ASN A 53 -1.79 11.55 7.71
CA ASN A 53 -1.39 11.85 9.08
C ASN A 53 -2.53 12.28 10.01
N ASP A 54 -3.54 12.95 9.48
CA ASP A 54 -4.69 13.45 10.24
C ASP A 54 -5.93 12.54 10.16
N GLY A 55 -5.84 11.44 9.39
CA GLY A 55 -6.91 10.47 9.24
C GLY A 55 -8.10 10.92 8.41
N THR A 56 -7.97 12.03 7.67
CA THR A 56 -9.03 12.54 6.79
C THR A 56 -9.06 11.87 5.43
N LYS A 57 -7.97 11.16 5.06
CA LYS A 57 -7.88 10.38 3.82
C LYS A 57 -7.47 8.94 4.12
N MET A 58 -8.05 8.02 3.37
CA MET A 58 -7.73 6.59 3.40
C MET A 58 -7.38 6.11 2.00
N PHE A 59 -6.34 5.30 1.90
CA PHE A 59 -5.84 4.73 0.65
C PHE A 59 -5.83 3.21 0.77
N ILE A 60 -6.27 2.53 -0.28
CA ILE A 60 -6.29 1.07 -0.33
C ILE A 60 -5.53 0.62 -1.56
N ALA A 61 -4.43 -0.12 -1.32
CA ALA A 61 -3.74 -0.83 -2.36
C ALA A 61 -4.57 -2.03 -2.79
N ASN A 62 -4.87 -2.13 -4.08
CA ASN A 62 -5.61 -3.26 -4.65
C ASN A 62 -4.82 -3.86 -5.80
N HIS A 63 -4.83 -5.18 -5.89
CA HIS A 63 -4.42 -5.86 -7.09
C HIS A 63 -5.64 -6.53 -7.76
N SER A 64 -5.64 -6.58 -9.07
CA SER A 64 -6.68 -7.26 -9.83
C SER A 64 -6.14 -8.55 -10.48
N ASN A 65 -7.04 -9.44 -10.86
CA ASN A 65 -6.66 -10.62 -11.61
C ASN A 65 -6.37 -10.31 -13.10
N ASN A 66 -6.71 -9.12 -13.57
CA ASN A 66 -6.62 -8.68 -14.98
C ASN A 66 -5.46 -7.73 -15.26
N ASN A 67 -4.46 -7.66 -14.39
CA ASN A 67 -3.23 -6.87 -14.53
C ASN A 67 -3.37 -5.35 -14.35
N ASP A 68 -4.50 -4.86 -13.86
CA ASP A 68 -4.68 -3.44 -13.57
C ASP A 68 -4.61 -3.22 -12.06
N ASP A 69 -3.52 -2.67 -11.57
CA ASP A 69 -3.36 -2.37 -10.15
C ASP A 69 -3.76 -0.93 -9.85
N TYR A 70 -4.49 -0.77 -8.76
CA TYR A 70 -5.08 0.51 -8.39
C TYR A 70 -4.83 0.84 -6.93
N ILE A 71 -4.73 2.14 -6.68
CA ILE A 71 -4.88 2.70 -5.34
C ILE A 71 -6.22 3.41 -5.29
N ASN A 72 -7.18 2.83 -4.56
CA ASN A 72 -8.44 3.52 -4.29
C ASN A 72 -8.23 4.49 -3.14
N TYR A 73 -8.77 5.70 -3.25
CA TYR A 73 -8.65 6.70 -2.20
C TYR A 73 -10.00 7.30 -1.83
N PHE A 74 -10.13 7.62 -0.55
CA PHE A 74 -11.38 8.00 0.10
C PHE A 74 -11.15 9.23 0.97
N ASP A 75 -12.14 10.12 0.99
CA ASP A 75 -12.23 11.17 1.98
C ASP A 75 -13.06 10.70 3.18
N LEU A 76 -12.60 11.02 4.39
CA LEU A 76 -13.28 10.71 5.64
C LEU A 76 -13.75 12.03 6.29
N SER A 77 -15.07 12.19 6.50
CA SER A 77 -15.60 13.38 7.15
C SER A 77 -15.33 13.42 8.66
N THR A 78 -15.02 12.25 9.25
CA THR A 78 -14.52 12.11 10.63
C THR A 78 -13.19 11.38 10.58
N PRO A 79 -12.10 11.96 11.12
CA PRO A 79 -10.78 11.36 11.08
C PRO A 79 -10.75 9.92 11.58
N PHE A 80 -10.13 9.03 10.81
CA PHE A 80 -10.01 7.59 11.10
C PHE A 80 -11.34 6.84 11.28
N ASP A 81 -12.48 7.42 10.87
CA ASP A 81 -13.77 6.76 10.94
C ASP A 81 -14.21 6.26 9.56
N ILE A 82 -13.93 4.99 9.28
CA ILE A 82 -14.24 4.35 8.00
C ILE A 82 -15.72 4.33 7.66
N SER A 83 -16.63 4.50 8.65
CA SER A 83 -18.07 4.61 8.38
C SER A 83 -18.45 5.92 7.70
N THR A 84 -17.54 6.90 7.73
CA THR A 84 -17.72 8.21 7.10
C THR A 84 -16.97 8.33 5.76
N ALA A 85 -16.37 7.22 5.30
CA ALA A 85 -15.60 7.20 4.07
C ALA A 85 -16.52 7.40 2.85
N THR A 86 -16.13 8.32 2.00
CA THR A 86 -16.68 8.50 0.67
C THR A 86 -15.57 8.28 -0.34
N ILE A 87 -15.85 7.46 -1.35
CA ILE A 87 -14.85 7.26 -2.40
C ILE A 87 -14.69 8.56 -3.17
N ASP A 88 -13.43 8.96 -3.33
CA ASP A 88 -13.10 10.09 -4.20
C ASP A 88 -12.81 9.57 -5.62
N ASN A 89 -11.81 8.69 -5.77
CA ASN A 89 -11.45 8.10 -7.06
C ASN A 89 -10.45 6.94 -6.87
N ARG A 90 -9.81 6.53 -7.95
CA ARG A 90 -8.69 5.58 -7.97
C ARG A 90 -7.54 6.09 -8.85
N LEU A 91 -6.32 5.75 -8.47
CA LEU A 91 -5.11 5.92 -9.28
C LEU A 91 -4.76 4.57 -9.91
N SER A 92 -4.75 4.50 -11.26
CA SER A 92 -4.16 3.35 -11.97
C SER A 92 -2.65 3.54 -12.04
N LEU A 93 -1.89 2.55 -11.58
CA LEU A 93 -0.43 2.60 -11.67
C LEU A 93 0.04 2.54 -13.12
N ASP A 94 -0.60 1.75 -13.98
CA ASP A 94 -0.30 1.67 -15.41
C ASP A 94 -0.39 3.03 -16.09
N SER A 95 -1.35 3.86 -15.70
CA SER A 95 -1.53 5.20 -16.25
C SER A 95 -0.37 6.14 -15.92
N THR A 96 0.43 5.82 -14.92
CA THR A 96 1.61 6.58 -14.50
C THR A 96 2.90 6.11 -15.15
N GLY A 97 2.87 4.99 -15.87
CA GLY A 97 4.04 4.33 -16.46
C GLY A 97 4.77 3.39 -15.48
N ALA A 98 4.20 3.12 -14.32
CA ALA A 98 4.65 2.08 -13.40
C ALA A 98 3.98 0.77 -13.82
N ASP A 99 4.71 -0.12 -14.47
CA ASP A 99 4.23 -1.44 -14.90
C ASP A 99 4.28 -2.40 -13.70
N GLU A 100 3.31 -2.28 -12.79
CA GLU A 100 3.12 -3.19 -11.66
C GLU A 100 1.90 -4.07 -11.92
N ARG A 101 2.01 -5.37 -11.62
CA ARG A 101 0.93 -6.33 -11.90
C ARG A 101 0.35 -7.00 -10.67
N ARG A 102 0.88 -6.69 -9.50
CA ARG A 102 0.37 -7.10 -8.21
C ARG A 102 0.85 -6.16 -7.13
N LEU A 103 0.09 -5.12 -6.91
CA LEU A 103 0.35 -4.15 -5.84
C LEU A 103 0.04 -4.77 -4.48
N ASN A 104 1.06 -4.99 -3.68
CA ASN A 104 0.93 -5.57 -2.33
C ASN A 104 0.96 -4.51 -1.23
N SER A 105 1.70 -3.42 -1.44
CA SER A 105 1.91 -2.43 -0.39
C SER A 105 2.10 -1.03 -0.95
N ILE A 106 1.65 -0.05 -0.17
CA ILE A 106 1.92 1.38 -0.40
C ILE A 106 2.43 2.03 0.88
N ALA A 107 3.25 3.05 0.72
CA ALA A 107 3.70 3.90 1.82
C ALA A 107 3.80 5.35 1.35
N PHE A 108 3.61 6.29 2.27
CA PHE A 108 3.89 7.70 2.05
C PHE A 108 5.09 8.14 2.89
N ASN A 109 5.79 9.16 2.43
CA ASN A 109 6.69 9.90 3.30
C ASN A 109 5.88 10.74 4.30
N ASN A 110 6.54 11.31 5.31
CA ASN A 110 5.86 12.00 6.41
C ASN A 110 5.01 13.20 6.00
N ASP A 111 5.42 13.93 4.98
CA ASP A 111 4.71 15.12 4.53
C ASP A 111 3.72 14.84 3.39
N GLY A 112 3.62 13.57 2.94
CA GLY A 112 2.68 13.14 1.92
C GLY A 112 3.03 13.60 0.50
N THR A 113 4.25 14.10 0.28
CA THR A 113 4.70 14.56 -1.06
C THR A 113 5.29 13.43 -1.90
N ARG A 114 5.51 12.25 -1.31
CA ARG A 114 5.98 11.05 -2.00
C ARG A 114 5.10 9.86 -1.66
N LEU A 115 4.86 9.04 -2.67
CA LEU A 115 4.18 7.74 -2.59
C LEU A 115 5.14 6.66 -3.07
N PHE A 116 5.13 5.53 -2.38
CA PHE A 116 5.85 4.31 -2.75
C PHE A 116 4.84 3.19 -2.95
N ALA A 117 4.98 2.46 -4.05
CA ALA A 117 4.16 1.30 -4.36
C ALA A 117 5.08 0.09 -4.55
N ALA A 118 4.83 -0.97 -3.79
CA ALA A 118 5.63 -2.19 -3.81
C ALA A 118 4.78 -3.39 -4.23
N GLY A 119 5.33 -4.21 -5.12
CA GLY A 119 4.63 -5.37 -5.61
C GLY A 119 5.51 -6.31 -6.44
N VAL A 120 4.86 -7.24 -7.15
CA VAL A 120 5.52 -8.25 -7.96
C VAL A 120 4.98 -8.25 -9.39
N ASN A 121 5.85 -8.37 -10.37
CA ASN A 121 5.43 -8.61 -11.74
C ASN A 121 5.18 -10.10 -11.98
N ARG A 122 3.92 -10.47 -12.27
CA ARG A 122 3.52 -11.88 -12.45
C ARG A 122 4.05 -12.56 -13.71
N ASP A 123 4.39 -11.81 -14.75
CA ASP A 123 4.76 -12.36 -16.05
C ASP A 123 6.23 -12.76 -16.15
N SER A 124 7.07 -12.13 -15.36
CA SER A 124 8.47 -12.52 -15.21
C SER A 124 8.67 -12.95 -13.75
N LYS A 125 8.96 -14.21 -13.50
CA LYS A 125 9.09 -14.84 -12.17
C LYS A 125 10.18 -14.23 -11.25
N ALA A 126 10.58 -12.97 -11.44
CA ALA A 126 11.73 -12.38 -10.78
C ALA A 126 11.73 -10.86 -10.71
N GLU A 127 10.58 -10.19 -10.76
CA GLU A 127 10.61 -8.73 -10.71
C GLU A 127 9.79 -8.19 -9.55
N ASP A 128 10.40 -8.25 -8.37
CA ASP A 128 9.95 -7.47 -7.22
C ASP A 128 10.40 -6.03 -7.40
N ARG A 129 9.48 -5.08 -7.27
CA ARG A 129 9.77 -3.67 -7.54
C ARG A 129 9.22 -2.77 -6.45
N ILE A 130 9.88 -1.62 -6.30
CA ILE A 130 9.34 -0.46 -5.59
C ILE A 130 9.32 0.70 -6.57
N HIS A 131 8.14 1.23 -6.82
CA HIS A 131 7.93 2.45 -7.61
C HIS A 131 7.85 3.64 -6.67
N GLU A 132 8.54 4.72 -7.03
CA GLU A 132 8.51 5.98 -6.31
C GLU A 132 7.80 7.04 -7.16
N PHE A 133 6.90 7.79 -6.50
CA PHE A 133 6.15 8.88 -7.10
C PHE A 133 6.30 10.15 -6.30
N THR A 134 6.30 11.30 -6.98
CA THR A 134 6.11 12.60 -6.36
C THR A 134 4.69 13.07 -6.54
N LEU A 135 4.17 13.79 -5.53
CA LEU A 135 2.84 14.37 -5.52
C LEU A 135 2.94 15.89 -5.46
N ASP A 136 2.23 16.58 -6.35
CA ASP A 136 2.19 18.06 -6.36
C ASP A 136 1.47 18.61 -5.13
N THR A 137 0.47 17.88 -4.64
CA THR A 137 -0.27 18.18 -3.42
C THR A 137 -0.14 17.00 -2.45
N PRO A 138 0.22 17.24 -1.17
CA PRO A 138 0.38 16.18 -0.18
C PRO A 138 -0.86 15.29 -0.06
N PHE A 139 -0.65 13.97 -0.13
CA PHE A 139 -1.70 12.95 -0.01
C PHE A 139 -2.86 13.11 -1.01
N ASP A 140 -2.62 13.75 -2.15
CA ASP A 140 -3.62 13.89 -3.21
C ASP A 140 -3.20 13.07 -4.42
N LEU A 141 -4.02 12.06 -4.75
CA LEU A 141 -3.82 11.20 -5.90
C LEU A 141 -4.69 11.58 -7.11
N SER A 142 -5.48 12.66 -7.00
CA SER A 142 -6.39 13.10 -8.07
C SER A 142 -5.66 13.78 -9.23
N SER A 143 -4.50 14.37 -8.94
CA SER A 143 -3.69 15.10 -9.93
C SER A 143 -2.25 15.24 -9.48
N GLY A 144 -1.35 15.51 -10.43
CA GLY A 144 0.06 15.81 -10.11
C GLY A 144 0.87 14.63 -9.58
N VAL A 145 0.43 13.39 -9.87
CA VAL A 145 1.19 12.18 -9.54
C VAL A 145 2.19 11.91 -10.65
N THR A 146 3.46 11.95 -10.31
CA THR A 146 4.55 11.72 -11.28
C THR A 146 5.41 10.56 -10.83
N HIS A 147 5.51 9.51 -11.66
CA HIS A 147 6.45 8.41 -11.46
C HIS A 147 7.88 8.90 -11.68
N VAL A 148 8.76 8.72 -10.70
CA VAL A 148 10.14 9.26 -10.73
C VAL A 148 11.20 8.19 -10.72
N ASN A 149 10.93 7.02 -10.12
CA ASN A 149 11.89 5.94 -10.05
C ASN A 149 11.23 4.56 -9.93
N THR A 150 11.94 3.53 -10.37
CA THR A 150 11.64 2.12 -10.13
C THR A 150 12.89 1.43 -9.65
N GLU A 151 12.84 0.86 -8.45
CA GLU A 151 13.93 0.06 -7.91
C GLU A 151 13.62 -1.42 -8.04
N ASP A 152 14.54 -2.17 -8.64
CA ASP A 152 14.47 -3.63 -8.77
C ASP A 152 14.93 -4.28 -7.45
N MET A 153 14.01 -4.97 -6.79
CA MET A 153 14.23 -5.63 -5.51
C MET A 153 14.49 -7.14 -5.64
N SER A 154 14.53 -7.69 -6.86
CA SER A 154 14.63 -9.14 -7.13
C SER A 154 15.91 -9.77 -6.59
N SER A 155 16.98 -8.99 -6.37
CA SER A 155 18.21 -9.46 -5.73
C SER A 155 18.08 -9.64 -4.21
N TYR A 156 17.03 -9.09 -3.60
CA TYR A 156 16.79 -9.08 -2.15
C TYR A 156 15.57 -9.91 -1.75
N HIS A 157 14.60 -10.06 -2.64
CA HIS A 157 13.29 -10.66 -2.39
C HIS A 157 12.90 -11.67 -3.47
N ASN A 158 12.09 -12.65 -3.06
CA ASN A 158 11.37 -13.55 -3.96
C ASN A 158 9.90 -13.15 -4.10
N TYR A 159 9.40 -12.32 -3.16
CA TYR A 159 8.03 -11.84 -3.14
C TYR A 159 7.87 -10.71 -2.12
N ILE A 160 7.92 -9.47 -2.59
CA ILE A 160 7.77 -8.31 -1.71
C ILE A 160 6.29 -8.12 -1.32
N ASP A 161 5.99 -8.18 -0.02
CA ASP A 161 4.65 -8.03 0.54
C ASP A 161 4.42 -6.67 1.19
N GLY A 162 5.47 -6.01 1.64
CA GLY A 162 5.34 -4.77 2.37
C GLY A 162 6.56 -3.87 2.28
N VAL A 163 6.31 -2.57 2.31
CA VAL A 163 7.32 -1.51 2.41
C VAL A 163 6.92 -0.50 3.46
N THR A 164 7.88 -0.06 4.25
CA THR A 164 7.69 1.05 5.18
C THR A 164 9.02 1.77 5.43
N PHE A 165 8.94 2.99 5.97
CA PHE A 165 10.10 3.82 6.26
C PHE A 165 10.15 4.22 7.73
N ASN A 166 11.34 4.51 8.22
CA ASN A 166 11.45 5.24 9.47
C ASN A 166 11.03 6.72 9.28
N TYR A 167 10.78 7.41 10.39
CA TYR A 167 10.23 8.77 10.39
C TYR A 167 11.01 9.77 9.52
N ASN A 168 12.33 9.67 9.44
CA ASN A 168 13.16 10.61 8.68
C ASN A 168 13.56 10.09 7.28
N GLY A 169 13.02 8.96 6.84
CA GLY A 169 13.25 8.40 5.51
C GLY A 169 14.66 7.89 5.25
N THR A 170 15.51 7.77 6.28
CA THR A 170 16.90 7.30 6.14
C THR A 170 17.00 5.79 6.16
N LYS A 171 15.90 5.11 6.54
CA LYS A 171 15.80 3.64 6.54
C LYS A 171 14.49 3.21 5.91
N MET A 172 14.56 2.14 5.14
CA MET A 172 13.43 1.42 4.57
C MET A 172 13.43 -0.01 5.09
N TYR A 173 12.25 -0.53 5.33
CA TYR A 173 12.03 -1.92 5.72
C TYR A 173 11.07 -2.57 4.74
N THR A 174 11.38 -3.80 4.37
CA THR A 174 10.52 -4.62 3.51
C THR A 174 10.29 -5.98 4.13
N ILE A 175 9.20 -6.62 3.76
CA ILE A 175 8.86 -7.98 4.21
C ILE A 175 8.62 -8.87 3.01
N ASP A 176 9.04 -10.14 3.12
CA ASP A 176 8.87 -11.19 2.12
C ASP A 176 8.43 -12.48 2.80
N HIS A 177 7.21 -12.94 2.50
CA HIS A 177 6.67 -14.17 3.10
C HIS A 177 7.26 -15.45 2.51
N GLN A 178 7.81 -15.43 1.28
CA GLN A 178 8.40 -16.61 0.69
C GLN A 178 9.76 -16.93 1.28
N SER A 179 10.54 -15.91 1.58
CA SER A 179 11.84 -16.05 2.26
C SER A 179 11.73 -15.99 3.79
N ASN A 180 10.55 -15.64 4.33
CA ASN A 180 10.31 -15.39 5.76
C ASN A 180 11.30 -14.35 6.33
N GLN A 181 11.51 -13.25 5.61
CA GLN A 181 12.50 -12.25 5.96
C GLN A 181 11.92 -10.85 6.07
N ILE A 182 12.48 -10.11 7.02
CA ILE A 182 12.40 -8.65 7.05
C ILE A 182 13.77 -8.13 6.66
N SER A 183 13.82 -7.27 5.63
CA SER A 183 15.05 -6.62 5.19
C SER A 183 15.07 -5.16 5.60
N GLN A 184 16.24 -4.70 6.08
CA GLN A 184 16.48 -3.30 6.42
C GLN A 184 17.47 -2.70 5.44
N PHE A 185 17.11 -1.57 4.86
CA PHE A 185 17.93 -0.79 3.95
C PHE A 185 18.25 0.57 4.54
N LYS A 186 19.45 1.06 4.27
CA LYS A 186 19.84 2.44 4.48
C LYS A 186 19.65 3.21 3.18
N LEU A 187 19.11 4.42 3.27
CA LEU A 187 19.03 5.37 2.18
C LEU A 187 19.99 6.53 2.44
N THR A 188 20.87 6.85 1.50
CA THR A 188 21.81 7.97 1.63
C THR A 188 21.13 9.30 1.42
N THR A 189 20.08 9.32 0.59
CA THR A 189 19.14 10.44 0.46
C THR A 189 17.81 10.03 1.05
N PRO A 190 17.24 10.75 2.04
CA PRO A 190 15.97 10.38 2.65
C PRO A 190 14.85 10.19 1.64
N TYR A 191 14.13 9.06 1.76
CA TYR A 191 13.00 8.68 0.89
C TYR A 191 13.34 8.55 -0.61
N ASP A 192 14.59 8.44 -0.98
CA ASP A 192 15.02 8.20 -2.36
C ASP A 192 15.46 6.73 -2.48
N VAL A 193 14.59 5.90 -3.03
CA VAL A 193 14.83 4.44 -3.11
C VAL A 193 15.97 4.09 -4.06
N SER A 194 16.35 4.97 -4.99
CA SER A 194 17.52 4.76 -5.85
C SER A 194 18.86 4.76 -5.07
N THR A 195 18.85 5.26 -3.84
CA THR A 195 20.04 5.39 -2.98
C THR A 195 20.13 4.30 -1.92
N LEU A 196 19.29 3.25 -2.01
CA LEU A 196 19.23 2.19 -1.02
C LEU A 196 20.51 1.31 -1.01
N SER A 197 20.81 0.79 0.16
CA SER A 197 21.80 -0.27 0.36
C SER A 197 21.34 -1.19 1.49
N LEU A 198 21.42 -2.50 1.28
CA LEU A 198 21.04 -3.48 2.30
C LEU A 198 21.96 -3.34 3.53
N GLU A 199 21.38 -3.16 4.71
CA GLU A 199 22.09 -3.16 5.99
C GLU A 199 22.03 -4.53 6.68
N GLY A 200 20.94 -5.26 6.51
CA GLY A 200 20.78 -6.59 7.11
C GLY A 200 19.38 -7.16 6.89
N THR A 201 19.27 -8.44 7.20
CA THR A 201 18.03 -9.21 7.14
C THR A 201 17.75 -9.87 8.48
N PHE A 202 16.47 -10.01 8.82
CA PHE A 202 15.99 -10.72 9.99
C PHE A 202 15.07 -11.85 9.54
N ASP A 203 15.46 -13.09 9.87
CA ASP A 203 14.67 -14.29 9.60
C ASP A 203 13.55 -14.41 10.65
N VAL A 204 12.29 -14.51 10.16
CA VAL A 204 11.10 -14.68 10.99
C VAL A 204 10.53 -16.10 10.92
N SER A 205 11.22 -17.03 10.29
CA SER A 205 10.87 -18.45 10.33
C SER A 205 11.08 -19.00 11.75
N SER A 206 10.03 -19.34 12.45
CA SER A 206 10.05 -19.95 13.79
C SER A 206 9.83 -21.45 13.73
#